data_93d2c148f010b04a30d1139fe39b03cf
#
_entry.id   93d2c148f010b04a30d1139fe39b03cf
#
_cell.length_a   1.000
_cell.length_b   1.000
_cell.length_c   1.000
_cell.angle_alpha   90.00
_cell.angle_beta   90.00
_cell.angle_gamma   90.00
#
_symmetry.space_group_name_H-M   'P 1'
#
loop_
_entity.id
_entity.type
_entity.pdbx_description
1 polymer ?
#
loop_
_entity_poly.entity_id
_entity_poly.type
_entity_poly.pdbx_seq_one_letter_code
_entity_poly.pdbx_strand_id
1 'polypeptide(L)'
;YTVSHSGPDDVRTISDVDGISAAMKTAKKVVIVGGGYIGLEVASVAVTNGLDVTVLEMEQRILQRVTTPEMSAFYHQLHTGRGLKILTNTAVSGFSGDGHVQQVLCGDSSIDADLVIVGIGIIANVELAQEAGIDCDNGILVDDHCQTSVPDVYAIGDCTNHPNPILGRRLRLESVPNALEQARVATANMCGKDKVYASVPWFW
;
A
#
# COMPACT_ATOMS: atom_id res chain seq x y z
N TYR A 1 9.66 -7.35 7.73
CA TYR A 1 9.23 -5.94 7.69
C TYR A 1 7.83 -5.84 7.08
N THR A 2 6.98 -5.05 7.67
CA THR A 2 5.57 -4.89 7.29
C THR A 2 5.32 -3.44 6.84
N VAL A 3 4.67 -3.26 5.70
CA VAL A 3 4.35 -1.92 5.16
C VAL A 3 2.93 -1.46 5.55
N SER A 4 2.23 -2.17 6.45
CA SER A 4 0.79 -1.97 6.60
C SER A 4 0.20 -1.82 8.00
N HIS A 5 0.98 -1.90 9.08
CA HIS A 5 0.43 -1.90 10.44
C HIS A 5 1.26 -1.05 11.41
N SER A 6 0.63 -0.61 12.50
CA SER A 6 1.29 0.08 13.61
C SER A 6 2.01 -0.93 14.50
N GLY A 7 3.24 -1.28 14.15
CA GLY A 7 4.10 -2.19 14.90
C GLY A 7 5.57 -1.80 14.81
N PRO A 8 6.45 -2.40 15.62
CA PRO A 8 7.88 -2.07 15.62
C PRO A 8 8.61 -2.40 14.31
N ASP A 9 8.00 -3.22 13.46
CA ASP A 9 8.57 -3.65 12.17
C ASP A 9 7.95 -2.93 10.96
N ASP A 10 7.15 -1.89 11.19
CA ASP A 10 6.52 -1.11 10.12
C ASP A 10 7.52 -0.20 9.42
N VAL A 11 7.42 -0.12 8.10
CA VAL A 11 8.26 0.78 7.29
C VAL A 11 7.63 2.17 7.27
N ARG A 12 8.19 3.10 8.05
CA ARG A 12 7.68 4.48 8.19
C ARG A 12 8.75 5.55 8.07
N THR A 13 9.99 5.21 8.31
CA THR A 13 11.09 6.16 8.41
C THR A 13 12.26 5.74 7.53
N ILE A 14 13.21 6.67 7.32
CA ILE A 14 14.46 6.37 6.61
C ILE A 14 15.25 5.27 7.34
N SER A 15 15.20 5.23 8.67
CA SER A 15 15.89 4.18 9.46
C SER A 15 15.37 2.78 9.15
N ASP A 16 14.07 2.64 8.84
CA ASP A 16 13.48 1.35 8.46
C ASP A 16 14.00 0.91 7.09
N VAL A 17 14.11 1.85 6.16
CA VAL A 17 14.71 1.61 4.83
C VAL A 17 16.19 1.23 4.95
N ASP A 18 16.94 1.89 5.82
CA ASP A 18 18.34 1.55 6.11
C ASP A 18 18.45 0.13 6.69
N GLY A 19 17.53 -0.25 7.60
CA GLY A 19 17.44 -1.60 8.15
C GLY A 19 17.17 -2.66 7.08
N ILE A 20 16.20 -2.43 6.18
CA ILE A 20 15.91 -3.29 5.03
C ILE A 20 17.13 -3.41 4.11
N SER A 21 17.76 -2.28 3.79
CA SER A 21 18.96 -2.23 2.95
C SER A 21 20.12 -3.03 3.57
N ALA A 22 20.30 -2.94 4.88
CA ALA A 22 21.30 -3.73 5.60
C ALA A 22 20.97 -5.24 5.57
N ALA A 23 19.72 -5.61 5.79
CA ALA A 23 19.27 -7.01 5.72
C ALA A 23 19.45 -7.60 4.31
N MET A 24 19.15 -6.84 3.26
CA MET A 24 19.36 -7.27 1.87
C MET A 24 20.83 -7.58 1.53
N LYS A 25 21.79 -6.98 2.22
CA LYS A 25 23.24 -7.26 1.98
C LYS A 25 23.66 -8.66 2.42
N THR A 26 22.95 -9.25 3.35
CA THR A 26 23.25 -10.57 3.94
C THR A 26 22.27 -11.66 3.50
N ALA A 27 21.04 -11.28 3.12
CA ALA A 27 20.04 -12.19 2.61
C ALA A 27 20.43 -12.77 1.24
N LYS A 28 19.93 -13.96 0.96
CA LYS A 28 20.01 -14.61 -0.37
C LYS A 28 18.62 -14.83 -0.94
N LYS A 29 17.67 -15.24 -0.10
CA LYS A 29 16.29 -15.55 -0.46
C LYS A 29 15.37 -14.52 0.16
N VAL A 30 14.70 -13.73 -0.67
CA VAL A 30 13.72 -12.73 -0.24
C VAL A 30 12.33 -13.16 -0.65
N VAL A 31 11.41 -13.20 0.29
CA VAL A 31 10.00 -13.40 0.00
C VAL A 31 9.24 -12.10 0.22
N ILE A 32 8.45 -11.72 -0.77
CA ILE A 32 7.58 -10.55 -0.71
C ILE A 32 6.14 -11.02 -0.73
N VAL A 33 5.39 -10.63 0.29
CA VAL A 33 3.96 -10.96 0.42
C VAL A 33 3.15 -9.78 -0.07
N GLY A 34 2.41 -9.97 -1.16
CA GLY A 34 1.62 -8.95 -1.86
C GLY A 34 2.23 -8.52 -3.18
N GLY A 35 1.52 -8.78 -4.27
CA GLY A 35 1.86 -8.40 -5.66
C GLY A 35 1.29 -7.06 -6.09
N GLY A 36 1.15 -6.10 -5.16
CA GLY A 36 0.80 -4.71 -5.42
C GLY A 36 1.98 -3.86 -5.87
N TYR A 37 1.78 -2.55 -6.06
CA TYR A 37 2.84 -1.63 -6.52
C TYR A 37 4.08 -1.69 -5.62
N ILE A 38 3.92 -1.47 -4.32
CA ILE A 38 5.05 -1.42 -3.37
C ILE A 38 5.80 -2.75 -3.37
N GLY A 39 5.08 -3.88 -3.32
CA GLY A 39 5.70 -5.20 -3.35
C GLY A 39 6.54 -5.43 -4.60
N LEU A 40 6.04 -5.05 -5.77
CA LEU A 40 6.77 -5.20 -7.05
C LEU A 40 7.94 -4.22 -7.18
N GLU A 41 7.85 -3.00 -6.65
CA GLU A 41 8.96 -2.05 -6.61
C GLU A 41 10.10 -2.60 -5.75
N VAL A 42 9.80 -3.06 -4.54
CA VAL A 42 10.80 -3.68 -3.66
C VAL A 42 11.39 -4.94 -4.28
N ALA A 43 10.55 -5.78 -4.91
CA ALA A 43 11.02 -6.97 -5.64
C ALA A 43 12.00 -6.61 -6.75
N SER A 44 11.72 -5.56 -7.51
CA SER A 44 12.59 -5.08 -8.59
C SER A 44 13.95 -4.64 -8.07
N VAL A 45 13.98 -3.92 -6.96
CA VAL A 45 15.24 -3.50 -6.30
C VAL A 45 16.01 -4.73 -5.80
N ALA A 46 15.34 -5.68 -5.15
CA ALA A 46 15.98 -6.89 -4.61
C ALA A 46 16.57 -7.77 -5.73
N VAL A 47 15.85 -7.98 -6.83
CA VAL A 47 16.36 -8.71 -8.01
C VAL A 47 17.56 -7.99 -8.62
N THR A 48 17.52 -6.64 -8.73
CA THR A 48 18.63 -5.84 -9.26
C THR A 48 19.89 -5.97 -8.39
N ASN A 49 19.72 -6.19 -7.09
CA ASN A 49 20.82 -6.47 -6.16
C ASN A 49 21.26 -7.94 -6.17
N GLY A 50 20.75 -8.78 -7.07
CA GLY A 50 21.18 -10.16 -7.26
C GLY A 50 20.59 -11.17 -6.28
N LEU A 51 19.50 -10.82 -5.57
CA LEU A 51 18.82 -11.70 -4.64
C LEU A 51 17.85 -12.66 -5.36
N ASP A 52 17.65 -13.88 -4.82
CA ASP A 52 16.59 -14.78 -5.26
C ASP A 52 15.26 -14.32 -4.65
N VAL A 53 14.39 -13.78 -5.47
CA VAL A 53 13.16 -13.11 -5.00
C VAL A 53 11.93 -13.86 -5.44
N THR A 54 11.03 -14.12 -4.47
CA THR A 54 9.71 -14.69 -4.73
C THR A 54 8.63 -13.74 -4.21
N VAL A 55 7.69 -13.36 -5.09
CA VAL A 55 6.47 -12.62 -4.72
C VAL A 55 5.32 -13.59 -4.57
N LEU A 56 4.61 -13.51 -3.45
CA LEU A 56 3.41 -14.28 -3.14
C LEU A 56 2.18 -13.36 -3.24
N GLU A 57 1.25 -13.71 -4.11
CA GLU A 57 0.01 -12.98 -4.30
C GLU A 57 -1.18 -13.92 -4.08
N MET A 58 -2.07 -13.54 -3.17
CA MET A 58 -3.26 -14.34 -2.88
C MET A 58 -4.30 -14.32 -4.00
N GLU A 59 -4.32 -13.24 -4.77
CA GLU A 59 -5.23 -13.08 -5.90
C GLU A 59 -4.75 -13.86 -7.14
N GLN A 60 -5.62 -13.94 -8.16
CA GLN A 60 -5.33 -14.66 -9.41
C GLN A 60 -4.23 -14.00 -10.24
N ARG A 61 -3.98 -12.70 -10.04
CA ARG A 61 -3.00 -11.91 -10.78
C ARG A 61 -2.42 -10.79 -9.93
N ILE A 62 -1.20 -10.41 -10.19
CA ILE A 62 -0.58 -9.23 -9.57
C ILE A 62 -1.33 -7.96 -9.98
N LEU A 63 -1.29 -6.93 -9.14
CA LEU A 63 -1.96 -5.64 -9.37
C LEU A 63 -3.47 -5.75 -9.64
N GLN A 64 -4.13 -6.84 -9.19
CA GLN A 64 -5.52 -7.14 -9.54
C GLN A 64 -6.50 -6.04 -9.17
N ARG A 65 -6.28 -5.36 -8.05
CA ARG A 65 -7.17 -4.30 -7.55
C ARG A 65 -6.99 -2.96 -8.24
N VAL A 66 -5.91 -2.76 -9.00
CA VAL A 66 -5.46 -1.45 -9.46
C VAL A 66 -5.21 -1.35 -10.97
N THR A 67 -5.15 -2.49 -11.68
CA THR A 67 -4.93 -2.50 -13.14
C THR A 67 -5.86 -3.47 -13.87
N THR A 68 -5.91 -3.34 -15.21
CA THR A 68 -6.61 -4.29 -16.07
C THR A 68 -5.86 -5.63 -16.18
N PRO A 69 -6.52 -6.73 -16.60
CA PRO A 69 -5.85 -8.01 -16.82
C PRO A 69 -4.66 -7.93 -17.79
N GLU A 70 -4.76 -7.12 -18.84
CA GLU A 70 -3.71 -6.95 -19.84
C GLU A 70 -2.46 -6.30 -19.23
N MET A 71 -2.64 -5.28 -18.39
CA MET A 71 -1.54 -4.63 -17.69
C MET A 71 -0.93 -5.56 -16.63
N SER A 72 -1.75 -6.33 -15.92
CA SER A 72 -1.23 -7.37 -15.01
C SER A 72 -0.37 -8.39 -15.74
N ALA A 73 -0.82 -8.87 -16.91
CA ALA A 73 -0.07 -9.82 -17.73
C ALA A 73 1.26 -9.21 -18.22
N PHE A 74 1.23 -7.96 -18.68
CA PHE A 74 2.44 -7.23 -19.08
C PHE A 74 3.47 -7.16 -17.94
N TYR A 75 3.06 -6.69 -16.76
CA TYR A 75 3.97 -6.60 -15.61
C TYR A 75 4.43 -7.97 -15.14
N HIS A 76 3.58 -8.98 -15.16
CA HIS A 76 3.97 -10.34 -14.83
C HIS A 76 5.11 -10.84 -15.74
N GLN A 77 4.97 -10.68 -17.07
CA GLN A 77 6.02 -11.03 -18.03
C GLN A 77 7.29 -10.19 -17.83
N LEU A 78 7.16 -8.89 -17.61
CA LEU A 78 8.29 -7.99 -17.40
C LEU A 78 9.14 -8.41 -16.20
N HIS A 79 8.51 -8.69 -15.07
CA HIS A 79 9.20 -9.06 -13.84
C HIS A 79 9.76 -10.47 -13.90
N THR A 80 9.00 -11.46 -14.39
CA THR A 80 9.49 -12.84 -14.53
C THR A 80 10.62 -12.94 -15.55
N GLY A 81 10.58 -12.18 -16.64
CA GLY A 81 11.67 -12.07 -17.61
C GLY A 81 12.96 -11.47 -17.03
N ARG A 82 12.90 -10.83 -15.88
CA ARG A 82 14.05 -10.30 -15.13
C ARG A 82 14.47 -11.18 -13.95
N GLY A 83 13.91 -12.36 -13.82
CA GLY A 83 14.29 -13.35 -12.81
C GLY A 83 13.46 -13.35 -11.54
N LEU A 84 12.41 -12.51 -11.44
CA LEU A 84 11.48 -12.55 -10.32
C LEU A 84 10.58 -13.80 -10.41
N LYS A 85 10.45 -14.54 -9.32
CA LYS A 85 9.44 -15.60 -9.19
C LYS A 85 8.14 -14.98 -8.67
N ILE A 86 7.01 -15.26 -9.33
CA ILE A 86 5.69 -14.77 -8.92
C ILE A 86 4.76 -15.97 -8.77
N LEU A 87 4.23 -16.16 -7.57
CA LEU A 87 3.26 -17.19 -7.25
C LEU A 87 1.93 -16.52 -6.91
N THR A 88 0.98 -16.61 -7.83
CA THR A 88 -0.40 -16.15 -7.64
C THR A 88 -1.27 -17.25 -7.02
N ASN A 89 -2.48 -16.92 -6.57
CA ASN A 89 -3.37 -17.83 -5.81
C ASN A 89 -2.67 -18.45 -4.59
N THR A 90 -1.73 -17.72 -3.98
CA THR A 90 -0.89 -18.21 -2.90
C THR A 90 -1.07 -17.31 -1.67
N ALA A 91 -1.90 -17.77 -0.75
CA ALA A 91 -2.12 -17.10 0.53
C ALA A 91 -1.06 -17.51 1.55
N VAL A 92 -0.48 -16.54 2.24
CA VAL A 92 0.43 -16.78 3.36
C VAL A 92 -0.38 -17.04 4.62
N SER A 93 -0.07 -18.16 5.31
CA SER A 93 -0.71 -18.56 6.57
C SER A 93 0.14 -18.25 7.80
N GLY A 94 1.44 -17.97 7.63
CA GLY A 94 2.34 -17.65 8.73
C GLY A 94 3.81 -17.65 8.34
N PHE A 95 4.64 -17.50 9.35
CA PHE A 95 6.09 -17.53 9.25
C PHE A 95 6.68 -18.49 10.29
N SER A 96 7.81 -19.11 9.98
CA SER A 96 8.53 -19.95 10.91
C SER A 96 10.02 -19.62 10.94
N GLY A 97 10.68 -19.92 12.07
CA GLY A 97 12.10 -19.67 12.27
C GLY A 97 12.45 -19.64 13.76
N ASP A 98 13.73 -19.53 14.09
CA ASP A 98 14.25 -19.43 15.43
C ASP A 98 14.98 -18.08 15.60
N GLY A 99 14.28 -17.11 16.21
CA GLY A 99 14.76 -15.74 16.41
C GLY A 99 14.83 -14.89 15.15
N HIS A 100 14.73 -15.49 13.96
CA HIS A 100 14.63 -14.85 12.64
C HIS A 100 13.80 -15.70 11.69
N VAL A 101 13.25 -15.09 10.65
CA VAL A 101 12.48 -15.83 9.65
C VAL A 101 13.37 -16.80 8.88
N GLN A 102 12.88 -18.01 8.68
CA GLN A 102 13.53 -19.06 7.88
C GLN A 102 12.59 -19.56 6.78
N GLN A 103 11.26 -19.52 7.01
CA GLN A 103 10.28 -19.96 6.03
C GLN A 103 9.01 -19.12 6.08
N VAL A 104 8.36 -18.99 4.94
CA VAL A 104 6.99 -18.49 4.77
C VAL A 104 6.07 -19.67 4.54
N LEU A 105 5.01 -19.78 5.34
CA LEU A 105 4.06 -20.88 5.30
C LEU A 105 2.87 -20.52 4.39
N CYS A 106 2.53 -21.42 3.46
CA CYS A 106 1.46 -21.27 2.48
C CYS A 106 0.59 -22.53 2.47
N GLY A 107 -0.37 -22.62 3.41
CA GLY A 107 -1.13 -23.85 3.62
C GLY A 107 -0.23 -25.04 3.99
N ASP A 108 -0.24 -26.11 3.19
CA ASP A 108 0.59 -27.31 3.39
C ASP A 108 2.02 -27.18 2.82
N SER A 109 2.37 -26.05 2.21
CA SER A 109 3.70 -25.80 1.64
C SER A 109 4.45 -24.71 2.40
N SER A 110 5.77 -24.68 2.23
CA SER A 110 6.61 -23.60 2.77
C SER A 110 7.66 -23.15 1.75
N ILE A 111 8.10 -21.91 1.88
CA ILE A 111 9.10 -21.29 1.02
C ILE A 111 10.20 -20.74 1.93
N ASP A 112 11.45 -21.16 1.68
CA ASP A 112 12.59 -20.66 2.45
C ASP A 112 12.78 -19.16 2.22
N ALA A 113 13.09 -18.43 3.31
CA ALA A 113 13.31 -17.00 3.27
C ALA A 113 14.32 -16.55 4.33
N ASP A 114 15.28 -15.74 3.94
CA ASP A 114 16.20 -15.04 4.84
C ASP A 114 15.67 -13.65 5.22
N LEU A 115 14.80 -13.10 4.36
CA LEU A 115 14.16 -11.80 4.55
C LEU A 115 12.73 -11.88 4.01
N VAL A 116 11.78 -11.38 4.77
CA VAL A 116 10.38 -11.24 4.34
C VAL A 116 9.97 -9.77 4.38
N ILE A 117 9.30 -9.33 3.32
CA ILE A 117 8.68 -8.00 3.25
C ILE A 117 7.20 -8.19 2.95
N VAL A 118 6.35 -7.60 3.78
CA VAL A 118 4.88 -7.73 3.67
C VAL A 118 4.29 -6.42 3.19
N GLY A 119 3.68 -6.44 1.99
CA GLY A 119 3.06 -5.28 1.35
C GLY A 119 1.63 -5.60 0.88
N ILE A 120 0.73 -5.87 1.81
CA ILE A 120 -0.65 -6.32 1.55
C ILE A 120 -1.70 -5.20 1.55
N GLY A 121 -1.27 -3.95 1.61
CA GLY A 121 -2.11 -2.76 1.66
C GLY A 121 -1.95 -1.98 2.97
N ILE A 122 -2.76 -0.94 3.13
CA ILE A 122 -2.74 -0.08 4.31
C ILE A 122 -4.14 -0.01 4.96
N ILE A 123 -4.14 0.31 6.24
CA ILE A 123 -5.34 0.68 7.01
C ILE A 123 -5.22 2.16 7.33
N ALA A 124 -6.25 2.94 7.01
CA ALA A 124 -6.27 4.35 7.35
C ALA A 124 -6.38 4.53 8.86
N ASN A 125 -5.48 5.34 9.45
CA ASN A 125 -5.56 5.70 10.87
C ASN A 125 -6.69 6.72 11.05
N VAL A 126 -7.82 6.27 11.59
CA VAL A 126 -9.03 7.08 11.77
C VAL A 126 -9.45 7.19 13.23
N GLU A 127 -8.69 6.61 14.15
CA GLU A 127 -9.03 6.48 15.56
C GLU A 127 -9.30 7.84 16.21
N LEU A 128 -8.42 8.82 15.96
CA LEU A 128 -8.59 10.18 16.50
C LEU A 128 -9.87 10.84 16.00
N ALA A 129 -10.22 10.60 14.72
CA ALA A 129 -11.45 11.15 14.14
C ALA A 129 -12.70 10.48 14.76
N GLN A 130 -12.65 9.16 14.94
CA GLN A 130 -13.73 8.37 15.57
C GLN A 130 -13.93 8.79 17.03
N GLU A 131 -12.87 8.97 17.80
CA GLU A 131 -12.92 9.46 19.19
C GLU A 131 -13.50 10.87 19.27
N ALA A 132 -13.28 11.71 18.25
CA ALA A 132 -13.87 13.04 18.12
C ALA A 132 -15.33 13.03 17.60
N GLY A 133 -15.93 11.87 17.35
CA GLY A 133 -17.29 11.74 16.82
C GLY A 133 -17.43 12.10 15.35
N ILE A 134 -16.34 12.07 14.58
CA ILE A 134 -16.34 12.31 13.13
C ILE A 134 -16.71 11.00 12.41
N ASP A 135 -17.56 11.10 11.42
CA ASP A 135 -18.00 9.94 10.63
C ASP A 135 -16.84 9.32 9.83
N CYS A 136 -16.70 8.00 9.94
CA CYS A 136 -15.67 7.22 9.26
C CYS A 136 -16.26 5.97 8.60
N ASP A 137 -15.92 5.74 7.34
CA ASP A 137 -16.19 4.52 6.58
C ASP A 137 -15.08 4.34 5.55
N ASN A 138 -14.22 3.32 5.72
CA ASN A 138 -13.02 3.14 4.91
C ASN A 138 -12.21 4.46 4.77
N GLY A 139 -11.96 5.13 5.90
CA GLY A 139 -11.35 6.47 5.98
C GLY A 139 -12.30 7.48 6.62
N ILE A 140 -11.84 8.70 6.83
CA ILE A 140 -12.63 9.82 7.34
C ILE A 140 -13.56 10.30 6.23
N LEU A 141 -14.87 10.32 6.48
CA LEU A 141 -15.83 10.82 5.50
C LEU A 141 -15.73 12.35 5.39
N VAL A 142 -15.51 12.82 4.18
CA VAL A 142 -15.53 14.24 3.84
C VAL A 142 -16.49 14.52 2.69
N ASP A 143 -16.96 15.75 2.60
CA ASP A 143 -17.71 16.24 1.44
C ASP A 143 -16.77 16.63 0.28
N ASP A 144 -17.31 17.24 -0.76
CA ASP A 144 -16.54 17.72 -1.92
C ASP A 144 -15.73 18.99 -1.63
N HIS A 145 -15.86 19.58 -0.44
CA HIS A 145 -15.05 20.70 0.07
C HIS A 145 -13.96 20.21 1.04
N CYS A 146 -13.80 18.90 1.21
CA CYS A 146 -12.92 18.24 2.19
C CYS A 146 -13.32 18.51 3.65
N GLN A 147 -14.57 18.93 3.91
CA GLN A 147 -15.10 19.13 5.26
C GLN A 147 -15.66 17.78 5.79
N THR A 148 -15.44 17.51 7.07
CA THR A 148 -15.95 16.32 7.76
C THR A 148 -17.41 16.49 8.18
N SER A 149 -17.98 15.50 8.85
CA SER A 149 -19.32 15.59 9.48
C SER A 149 -19.40 16.63 10.61
N VAL A 150 -18.26 17.10 11.12
CA VAL A 150 -18.18 18.13 12.16
C VAL A 150 -17.83 19.48 11.50
N PRO A 151 -18.64 20.54 11.74
CA PRO A 151 -18.38 21.88 11.19
C PRO A 151 -16.96 22.37 11.52
N ASP A 152 -16.34 23.07 10.57
CA ASP A 152 -15.00 23.68 10.67
C ASP A 152 -13.85 22.67 10.87
N VAL A 153 -14.12 21.36 10.73
CA VAL A 153 -13.12 20.31 10.74
C VAL A 153 -12.95 19.72 9.33
N TYR A 154 -11.72 19.72 8.85
CA TYR A 154 -11.35 19.24 7.52
C TYR A 154 -10.42 18.02 7.62
N ALA A 155 -10.52 17.11 6.67
CA ALA A 155 -9.59 15.99 6.52
C ALA A 155 -9.14 15.87 5.06
N ILE A 156 -7.88 15.48 4.87
CA ILE A 156 -7.23 15.39 3.56
C ILE A 156 -6.28 14.19 3.47
N GLY A 157 -5.93 13.78 2.25
CA GLY A 157 -4.92 12.76 1.97
C GLY A 157 -5.45 11.33 2.07
N ASP A 158 -4.55 10.40 2.28
CA ASP A 158 -4.76 8.96 2.17
C ASP A 158 -5.81 8.40 3.17
N CYS A 159 -6.02 9.10 4.28
CA CYS A 159 -7.01 8.73 5.29
C CYS A 159 -8.44 9.19 4.98
N THR A 160 -8.68 9.90 3.87
CA THR A 160 -10.02 10.46 3.56
C THR A 160 -10.77 9.63 2.54
N ASN A 161 -12.07 9.50 2.78
CA ASN A 161 -13.05 8.96 1.85
C ASN A 161 -13.91 10.11 1.33
N HIS A 162 -13.75 10.48 0.06
CA HIS A 162 -14.35 11.65 -0.57
C HIS A 162 -15.24 11.28 -1.76
N PRO A 163 -16.27 12.08 -2.08
CA PRO A 163 -17.05 11.88 -3.28
C PRO A 163 -16.21 12.19 -4.54
N ASN A 164 -16.38 11.38 -5.58
CA ASN A 164 -15.77 11.66 -6.87
C ASN A 164 -16.87 11.80 -7.93
N PRO A 165 -17.12 13.03 -8.44
CA PRO A 165 -18.22 13.28 -9.37
C PRO A 165 -17.99 12.64 -10.74
N ILE A 166 -16.73 12.41 -11.15
CA ILE A 166 -16.39 11.79 -12.45
C ILE A 166 -16.77 10.31 -12.44
N LEU A 167 -16.52 9.60 -11.34
CA LEU A 167 -16.82 8.18 -11.23
C LEU A 167 -18.16 7.89 -10.55
N GLY A 168 -18.88 8.91 -10.09
CA GLY A 168 -20.19 8.79 -9.43
C GLY A 168 -20.19 7.97 -8.15
N ARG A 169 -19.07 7.89 -7.45
CA ARG A 169 -18.90 7.12 -6.20
C ARG A 169 -17.88 7.77 -5.26
N ARG A 170 -17.87 7.32 -4.03
CA ARG A 170 -16.84 7.71 -3.07
C ARG A 170 -15.55 6.91 -3.32
N LEU A 171 -14.41 7.54 -3.04
CA LEU A 171 -13.07 6.96 -3.18
C LEU A 171 -12.22 7.29 -1.96
N ARG A 172 -11.31 6.39 -1.63
CA ARG A 172 -10.14 6.65 -0.79
C ARG A 172 -8.90 6.42 -1.66
N LEU A 173 -8.13 7.48 -1.90
CA LEU A 173 -7.00 7.49 -2.82
C LEU A 173 -5.69 7.69 -2.07
N GLU A 174 -4.76 6.78 -2.29
CA GLU A 174 -3.44 6.73 -1.65
C GLU A 174 -2.41 7.28 -2.64
N SER A 175 -2.32 8.62 -2.74
CA SER A 175 -1.35 9.24 -3.65
C SER A 175 -1.01 10.67 -3.26
N VAL A 176 0.25 11.08 -3.52
CA VAL A 176 0.72 12.45 -3.32
C VAL A 176 -0.13 13.48 -4.10
N PRO A 177 -0.51 13.25 -5.39
CA PRO A 177 -1.38 14.19 -6.09
C PRO A 177 -2.73 14.39 -5.39
N ASN A 178 -3.38 13.32 -4.91
CA ASN A 178 -4.63 13.42 -4.18
C ASN A 178 -4.47 14.27 -2.90
N ALA A 179 -3.45 13.98 -2.10
CA ALA A 179 -3.19 14.71 -0.85
C ALA A 179 -2.95 16.20 -1.09
N LEU A 180 -2.17 16.55 -2.12
CA LEU A 180 -1.87 17.94 -2.48
C LEU A 180 -3.11 18.70 -2.99
N GLU A 181 -3.92 18.08 -3.85
CA GLU A 181 -5.12 18.73 -4.37
C GLU A 181 -6.18 18.91 -3.29
N GLN A 182 -6.39 17.91 -2.44
CA GLN A 182 -7.28 18.05 -1.28
C GLN A 182 -6.79 19.14 -0.31
N ALA A 183 -5.47 19.23 -0.07
CA ALA A 183 -4.91 20.29 0.77
C ALA A 183 -5.21 21.70 0.21
N ARG A 184 -5.10 21.88 -1.12
CA ARG A 184 -5.42 23.13 -1.79
C ARG A 184 -6.91 23.48 -1.68
N VAL A 185 -7.78 22.48 -1.75
CA VAL A 185 -9.24 22.66 -1.60
C VAL A 185 -9.59 23.01 -0.15
N ALA A 186 -9.16 22.18 0.79
CA ALA A 186 -9.45 22.40 2.21
C ALA A 186 -8.94 23.76 2.69
N THR A 187 -7.69 24.12 2.37
CA THR A 187 -7.11 25.43 2.75
C THR A 187 -7.90 26.59 2.15
N ALA A 188 -8.35 26.47 0.89
CA ALA A 188 -9.17 27.51 0.27
C ALA A 188 -10.50 27.71 1.02
N ASN A 189 -11.17 26.61 1.39
CA ASN A 189 -12.43 26.63 2.11
C ASN A 189 -12.28 27.15 3.55
N MET A 190 -11.22 26.74 4.25
CA MET A 190 -10.84 27.31 5.55
C MET A 190 -10.63 28.84 5.50
N CYS A 191 -10.22 29.38 4.34
CA CYS A 191 -10.07 30.80 4.09
C CYS A 191 -11.35 31.47 3.53
N GLY A 192 -12.51 30.82 3.63
CA GLY A 192 -13.81 31.35 3.21
C GLY A 192 -14.05 31.37 1.70
N LYS A 193 -13.29 30.58 0.92
CA LYS A 193 -13.56 30.37 -0.50
C LYS A 193 -14.47 29.14 -0.65
N ASP A 194 -15.25 29.15 -1.74
CA ASP A 194 -16.11 28.02 -2.14
C ASP A 194 -15.41 27.24 -3.23
N LYS A 195 -14.59 26.24 -2.83
CA LYS A 195 -13.80 25.43 -3.77
C LYS A 195 -14.14 23.95 -3.63
N VAL A 196 -14.58 23.35 -4.76
CA VAL A 196 -14.92 21.93 -4.86
C VAL A 196 -13.70 21.10 -5.27
N TYR A 197 -13.54 19.91 -4.66
CA TYR A 197 -12.59 18.89 -5.08
C TYR A 197 -13.20 18.04 -6.20
N ALA A 198 -12.75 18.26 -7.45
CA ALA A 198 -13.22 17.55 -8.63
C ALA A 198 -12.06 17.11 -9.54
N SER A 199 -10.91 16.85 -8.96
CA SER A 199 -9.72 16.45 -9.72
C SER A 199 -9.86 15.03 -10.29
N VAL A 200 -9.31 14.82 -11.48
CA VAL A 200 -9.16 13.48 -12.04
C VAL A 200 -8.13 12.72 -11.21
N PRO A 201 -8.49 11.54 -10.67
CA PRO A 201 -7.53 10.72 -9.94
C PRO A 201 -6.39 10.27 -10.85
N TRP A 202 -5.16 10.53 -10.44
CA TRP A 202 -3.98 10.01 -11.11
C TRP A 202 -2.82 9.80 -10.12
N PHE A 203 -1.94 8.88 -10.45
CA PHE A 203 -0.70 8.62 -9.73
C PHE A 203 0.31 7.96 -10.69
N TRP A 204 1.60 8.00 -10.34
CA TRP A 204 2.66 7.33 -11.09
C TRP A 204 3.03 6.01 -10.46
#